data_835f8789bc571802329dc06e13a3f2ae
#
_entry.id   835f8789bc571802329dc06e13a3f2ae
#
_cell.length_a   1.000
_cell.length_b   1.000
_cell.length_c   1.000
_cell.angle_alpha   90.00
_cell.angle_beta   90.00
_cell.angle_gamma   90.00
#
_symmetry.space_group_name_H-M   'P 1'
#
loop_
_entity.id
_entity.type
_entity.pdbx_description
1 polymer ?
#
loop_
_entity_poly.entity_id
_entity_poly.type
_entity_poly.pdbx_seq_one_letter_code
_entity_poly.pdbx_strand_id
1 'polypeptide(L)'
;MSPKQDYYALLGVGRNASQEEIKRAYFEAAQKLHPDKNTAAGETELFLEAQQAYEVLANPKRRALYDATLPPEQKISLPYDHKIIFSRPNLVHLDEPQMLYFILDLEAPAEARESPSPPLNVCLVLDRSTSMQGEKMDIVKATAIQVLRNLRMQDILSVVTFSDRAEVIIPASYHEEKTRLEAKIQMIRPSGATEIYQGLEAGVKEVMRSLDSKRINHIILLTDGHTYGDEQQCLALASKLAEHGIGVSGMGIGQEWNDIFLDVLSTRTGGSSAYIAQPQDIKRLLLEKFNALAQTYAEDVTLDMKFIEDVELTYAFRLQPDPSPIALGENSLHLGSILQDNATQIIFEYIIHPKAVKSETLTILDGALKVSIASQLMPVPPLRMHLKRPVTDSPETEPPPPRIVQALSRLMLYRMQERARKEIEKGNIATATRHLQVLASNLLTQGERSLAQTILLEVDHLQKQNSLTIEGSKKIKYGTRSLFNAPSKKELIS
;
A
#
# COMPACT_ATOMS: atom_id res chain seq x y z
N MET A 1 30.65 -17.24 27.03
CA MET A 1 31.02 -16.79 25.68
C MET A 1 29.82 -16.04 25.16
N SER A 2 29.93 -14.72 24.97
CA SER A 2 28.87 -13.93 24.33
C SER A 2 28.57 -14.51 22.95
N PRO A 3 27.30 -14.60 22.50
CA PRO A 3 27.00 -15.05 21.16
C PRO A 3 27.75 -14.13 20.18
N LYS A 4 28.52 -14.71 19.25
CA LYS A 4 29.19 -13.93 18.20
C LYS A 4 28.11 -13.22 17.41
N GLN A 5 28.10 -11.91 17.45
CA GLN A 5 27.19 -11.05 16.70
C GLN A 5 27.27 -11.38 15.21
N ASP A 6 26.11 -11.57 14.55
CA ASP A 6 26.06 -11.84 13.11
C ASP A 6 26.12 -10.48 12.35
N TYR A 7 27.27 -10.21 11.70
CA TYR A 7 27.54 -8.97 10.97
C TYR A 7 26.56 -8.74 9.80
N TYR A 8 26.05 -9.81 9.20
CA TYR A 8 25.03 -9.71 8.17
C TYR A 8 23.70 -9.23 8.75
N ALA A 9 23.31 -9.79 9.90
CA ALA A 9 22.13 -9.35 10.61
C ALA A 9 22.25 -7.90 11.10
N LEU A 10 23.42 -7.47 11.56
CA LEU A 10 23.70 -6.09 11.98
C LEU A 10 23.51 -5.08 10.83
N LEU A 11 23.91 -5.41 9.62
CA LEU A 11 23.69 -4.55 8.45
C LEU A 11 22.33 -4.78 7.78
N GLY A 12 21.53 -5.75 8.24
CA GLY A 12 20.24 -6.07 7.63
C GLY A 12 20.36 -6.64 6.22
N VAL A 13 21.43 -7.39 5.92
CA VAL A 13 21.67 -8.00 4.61
C VAL A 13 21.77 -9.53 4.72
N GLY A 14 21.51 -10.24 3.62
CA GLY A 14 21.71 -11.69 3.56
C GLY A 14 23.19 -12.07 3.43
N ARG A 15 23.56 -13.29 3.86
CA ARG A 15 24.95 -13.80 3.72
C ARG A 15 25.44 -13.89 2.28
N ASN A 16 24.55 -13.82 1.31
CA ASN A 16 24.84 -13.81 -0.13
C ASN A 16 24.80 -12.40 -0.75
N ALA A 17 24.71 -11.35 0.07
CA ALA A 17 24.68 -9.97 -0.40
C ALA A 17 25.93 -9.61 -1.20
N SER A 18 25.75 -8.84 -2.28
CA SER A 18 26.83 -8.27 -3.06
C SER A 18 27.60 -7.21 -2.27
N GLN A 19 28.79 -6.84 -2.74
CA GLN A 19 29.59 -5.77 -2.13
C GLN A 19 28.84 -4.42 -2.18
N GLU A 20 28.06 -4.18 -3.23
CA GLU A 20 27.26 -2.97 -3.39
C GLU A 20 26.09 -2.93 -2.40
N GLU A 21 25.42 -4.06 -2.19
CA GLU A 21 24.33 -4.19 -1.20
C GLU A 21 24.87 -3.97 0.23
N ILE A 22 26.00 -4.54 0.58
CA ILE A 22 26.66 -4.35 1.88
C ILE A 22 27.02 -2.87 2.10
N LYS A 23 27.60 -2.23 1.07
CA LYS A 23 27.96 -0.81 1.12
C LYS A 23 26.74 0.08 1.31
N ARG A 24 25.68 -0.16 0.54
CA ARG A 24 24.43 0.59 0.63
C ARG A 24 23.77 0.44 2.00
N ALA A 25 23.67 -0.79 2.52
CA ALA A 25 23.10 -1.07 3.83
C ALA A 25 23.87 -0.37 4.96
N TYR A 26 25.21 -0.36 4.88
CA TYR A 26 26.03 0.38 5.84
C TYR A 26 25.73 1.89 5.79
N PHE A 27 25.65 2.49 4.61
CA PHE A 27 25.36 3.94 4.52
C PHE A 27 23.96 4.27 5.06
N GLU A 28 22.96 3.42 4.81
CA GLU A 28 21.61 3.57 5.36
C GLU A 28 21.63 3.47 6.90
N ALA A 29 22.35 2.49 7.45
CA ALA A 29 22.52 2.34 8.89
C ALA A 29 23.29 3.53 9.51
N ALA A 30 24.40 3.95 8.88
CA ALA A 30 25.20 5.07 9.33
C ALA A 30 24.43 6.40 9.34
N GLN A 31 23.57 6.63 8.34
CA GLN A 31 22.72 7.83 8.29
C GLN A 31 21.67 7.85 9.41
N LYS A 32 21.15 6.68 9.80
CA LYS A 32 20.18 6.53 10.89
C LYS A 32 20.80 6.63 12.27
N LEU A 33 22.00 6.11 12.47
CA LEU A 33 22.68 5.96 13.77
C LEU A 33 23.78 7.00 14.02
N HIS A 34 23.95 8.01 13.15
CA HIS A 34 25.05 8.98 13.25
C HIS A 34 24.98 9.75 14.57
N PRO A 35 26.08 9.80 15.35
CA PRO A 35 26.10 10.42 16.68
C PRO A 35 25.72 11.91 16.69
N ASP A 36 25.96 12.65 15.58
CA ASP A 36 25.58 14.06 15.46
C ASP A 36 24.03 14.26 15.32
N LYS A 37 23.31 13.21 14.95
CA LYS A 37 21.85 13.26 14.78
C LYS A 37 21.09 12.57 15.91
N ASN A 38 21.76 11.67 16.63
CA ASN A 38 21.17 10.85 17.67
C ASN A 38 22.01 10.85 18.93
N THR A 39 21.46 11.39 20.01
CA THR A 39 22.13 11.50 21.33
C THR A 39 21.66 10.46 22.33
N ALA A 40 20.83 9.49 21.94
CA ALA A 40 20.30 8.48 22.83
C ALA A 40 21.37 7.45 23.24
N ALA A 41 21.35 7.05 24.50
CA ALA A 41 22.28 6.04 25.02
C ALA A 41 22.08 4.70 24.29
N GLY A 42 23.15 4.11 23.77
CA GLY A 42 23.14 2.85 22.99
C GLY A 42 23.21 3.00 21.47
N GLU A 43 22.85 4.14 20.90
CA GLU A 43 22.90 4.34 19.44
C GLU A 43 24.33 4.50 18.91
N THR A 44 25.22 5.10 19.71
CA THR A 44 26.65 5.18 19.40
C THR A 44 27.30 3.78 19.37
N GLU A 45 26.88 2.88 20.24
CA GLU A 45 27.36 1.50 20.30
C GLU A 45 26.93 0.74 19.03
N LEU A 46 25.66 0.85 18.64
CA LEU A 46 25.11 0.25 17.42
C LEU A 46 25.78 0.81 16.14
N PHE A 47 26.12 2.10 16.13
CA PHE A 47 26.88 2.70 15.02
C PHE A 47 28.26 2.08 14.90
N LEU A 48 28.99 1.92 16.02
CA LEU A 48 30.31 1.29 16.01
C LEU A 48 30.24 -0.18 15.59
N GLU A 49 29.22 -0.91 16.02
CA GLU A 49 28.98 -2.29 15.63
C GLU A 49 28.70 -2.39 14.11
N ALA A 50 27.84 -1.51 13.56
CA ALA A 50 27.58 -1.45 12.12
C ALA A 50 28.84 -1.11 11.31
N GLN A 51 29.68 -0.20 11.81
CA GLN A 51 30.97 0.12 11.20
C GLN A 51 31.90 -1.10 11.19
N GLN A 52 32.02 -1.79 12.31
CA GLN A 52 32.82 -3.01 12.41
C GLN A 52 32.33 -4.12 11.46
N ALA A 53 31.00 -4.30 11.38
CA ALA A 53 30.41 -5.24 10.45
C ALA A 53 30.76 -4.90 9.00
N TYR A 54 30.68 -3.63 8.62
CA TYR A 54 31.04 -3.16 7.29
C TYR A 54 32.53 -3.38 6.98
N GLU A 55 33.44 -3.06 7.90
CA GLU A 55 34.89 -3.27 7.72
C GLU A 55 35.26 -4.74 7.45
N VAL A 56 34.52 -5.66 8.02
CA VAL A 56 34.74 -7.10 7.79
C VAL A 56 34.09 -7.53 6.48
N LEU A 57 32.82 -7.18 6.23
CA LEU A 57 32.06 -7.67 5.09
C LEU A 57 32.42 -6.99 3.76
N ALA A 58 32.90 -5.74 3.80
CA ALA A 58 33.33 -5.00 2.62
C ALA A 58 34.65 -5.54 2.05
N ASN A 59 35.46 -6.26 2.83
CA ASN A 59 36.71 -6.85 2.37
C ASN A 59 36.49 -8.34 2.04
N PRO A 60 36.63 -8.78 0.76
CA PRO A 60 36.35 -10.15 0.36
C PRO A 60 37.16 -11.20 1.14
N LYS A 61 38.41 -10.91 1.50
CA LYS A 61 39.24 -11.86 2.28
C LYS A 61 38.81 -11.95 3.72
N ARG A 62 38.48 -10.82 4.37
CA ARG A 62 37.98 -10.82 5.74
C ARG A 62 36.58 -11.45 5.82
N ARG A 63 35.75 -11.17 4.82
CA ARG A 63 34.43 -11.79 4.69
C ARG A 63 34.51 -13.30 4.59
N ALA A 64 35.36 -13.85 3.72
CA ALA A 64 35.54 -15.31 3.59
C ALA A 64 36.01 -15.97 4.89
N LEU A 65 36.91 -15.32 5.64
CA LEU A 65 37.37 -15.81 6.95
C LEU A 65 36.21 -15.76 7.98
N TYR A 66 35.43 -14.71 7.97
CA TYR A 66 34.27 -14.56 8.83
C TYR A 66 33.18 -15.60 8.51
N ASP A 67 32.85 -15.79 7.24
CA ASP A 67 31.89 -16.79 6.76
C ASP A 67 32.25 -18.21 7.20
N ALA A 68 33.54 -18.54 7.20
CA ALA A 68 34.05 -19.82 7.69
C ALA A 68 33.84 -20.03 9.21
N THR A 69 33.63 -18.95 9.99
CA THR A 69 33.38 -19.03 11.44
C THR A 69 31.87 -19.06 11.78
N LEU A 70 31.01 -18.80 10.80
CA LEU A 70 29.57 -18.78 11.02
C LEU A 70 29.01 -20.22 11.10
N PRO A 71 28.05 -20.46 12.00
CA PRO A 71 27.31 -21.73 11.97
C PRO A 71 26.55 -21.86 10.65
N PRO A 72 26.22 -23.10 10.20
CA PRO A 72 25.37 -23.28 9.03
C PRO A 72 24.08 -22.48 9.21
N GLU A 73 23.58 -21.90 8.12
CA GLU A 73 22.47 -20.92 8.09
C GLU A 73 21.40 -21.23 9.15
N GLN A 74 21.42 -20.48 10.23
CA GLN A 74 20.25 -20.39 11.09
C GLN A 74 19.18 -19.63 10.28
N LYS A 75 17.95 -20.14 10.25
CA LYS A 75 16.81 -19.40 9.72
C LYS A 75 16.82 -18.01 10.37
N ILE A 76 17.04 -16.98 9.57
CA ILE A 76 16.92 -15.58 10.04
C ILE A 76 15.51 -15.46 10.56
N SER A 77 15.35 -15.22 11.85
CA SER A 77 14.04 -14.91 12.43
C SER A 77 13.65 -13.54 11.92
N LEU A 78 12.75 -13.50 10.95
CA LEU A 78 12.20 -12.25 10.47
C LEU A 78 11.27 -11.66 11.54
N PRO A 79 11.23 -10.35 11.70
CA PRO A 79 10.33 -9.69 12.64
C PRO A 79 8.89 -9.61 12.13
N TYR A 80 8.49 -10.46 11.22
CA TYR A 80 7.14 -10.61 10.68
C TYR A 80 6.93 -12.04 10.17
N ASP A 81 5.69 -12.49 10.19
CA ASP A 81 5.29 -13.75 9.62
C ASP A 81 4.89 -13.59 8.16
N HIS A 82 5.20 -14.58 7.33
CA HIS A 82 4.79 -14.61 5.93
C HIS A 82 4.31 -16.01 5.53
N LYS A 83 3.31 -16.03 4.65
CA LYS A 83 2.77 -17.27 4.11
C LYS A 83 2.42 -17.11 2.64
N ILE A 84 2.73 -18.10 1.84
CA ILE A 84 2.43 -18.13 0.40
C ILE A 84 1.50 -19.30 0.12
N ILE A 85 0.39 -19.03 -0.56
CA ILE A 85 -0.62 -20.01 -0.93
C ILE A 85 -0.79 -19.97 -2.44
N PHE A 86 -0.49 -21.05 -3.15
CA PHE A 86 -0.65 -21.14 -4.60
C PHE A 86 -2.01 -21.70 -4.99
N SER A 87 -2.50 -21.30 -6.17
CA SER A 87 -3.76 -21.82 -6.74
C SER A 87 -3.68 -23.28 -7.17
N ARG A 88 -2.47 -23.75 -7.47
CA ARG A 88 -2.19 -25.14 -7.84
C ARG A 88 -0.78 -25.54 -7.37
N PRO A 89 -0.57 -26.78 -6.99
CA PRO A 89 0.75 -27.26 -6.54
C PRO A 89 1.75 -27.35 -7.69
N ASN A 90 1.31 -27.74 -8.90
CA ASN A 90 2.14 -28.01 -10.06
C ASN A 90 1.67 -27.23 -11.29
N LEU A 91 2.58 -27.00 -12.22
CA LEU A 91 2.31 -26.57 -13.60
C LEU A 91 2.25 -27.81 -14.51
N VAL A 92 1.63 -27.68 -15.68
CA VAL A 92 1.47 -28.78 -16.64
C VAL A 92 2.17 -28.41 -17.94
N HIS A 93 2.74 -29.38 -18.63
CA HIS A 93 3.20 -29.18 -20.00
C HIS A 93 1.99 -28.98 -20.92
N LEU A 94 1.78 -27.73 -21.39
CA LEU A 94 0.71 -27.35 -22.30
C LEU A 94 1.28 -26.52 -23.44
N ASP A 95 0.68 -26.63 -24.61
CA ASP A 95 1.00 -25.76 -25.77
C ASP A 95 0.34 -24.38 -25.67
N GLU A 96 -0.48 -24.14 -24.64
CA GLU A 96 -1.19 -22.91 -24.40
C GLU A 96 -0.69 -22.23 -23.11
N PRO A 97 -0.77 -20.89 -23.01
CA PRO A 97 -0.46 -20.17 -21.77
C PRO A 97 -1.35 -20.61 -20.61
N GLN A 98 -0.77 -20.73 -19.42
CA GLN A 98 -1.51 -21.10 -18.23
C GLN A 98 -1.45 -20.02 -17.16
N MET A 99 -2.57 -19.86 -16.46
CA MET A 99 -2.70 -18.90 -15.35
C MET A 99 -2.25 -19.54 -14.06
N LEU A 100 -1.46 -18.80 -13.28
CA LEU A 100 -1.08 -19.16 -11.92
C LEU A 100 -1.38 -18.00 -10.98
N TYR A 101 -2.03 -18.30 -9.87
CA TYR A 101 -2.26 -17.33 -8.80
C TYR A 101 -1.53 -17.75 -7.54
N PHE A 102 -1.07 -16.78 -6.78
CA PHE A 102 -0.72 -17.01 -5.39
C PHE A 102 -1.12 -15.82 -4.51
N ILE A 103 -1.38 -16.10 -3.23
CA ILE A 103 -1.60 -15.11 -2.19
C ILE A 103 -0.35 -15.07 -1.33
N LEU A 104 0.15 -13.86 -1.07
CA LEU A 104 1.15 -13.56 -0.06
C LEU A 104 0.42 -12.95 1.13
N ASP A 105 0.49 -13.63 2.27
CA ASP A 105 0.04 -13.12 3.57
C ASP A 105 1.25 -12.60 4.34
N LEU A 106 1.14 -11.42 4.91
CA LEU A 106 2.12 -10.80 5.79
C LEU A 106 1.45 -10.39 7.09
N GLU A 107 2.00 -10.81 8.22
CA GLU A 107 1.44 -10.53 9.54
C GLU A 107 2.52 -9.99 10.47
N ALA A 108 2.13 -9.04 11.33
CA ALA A 108 2.97 -8.64 12.44
C ALA A 108 3.05 -9.79 13.46
N PRO A 109 4.21 -10.01 14.14
CA PRO A 109 4.32 -11.04 15.16
C PRO A 109 3.38 -10.75 16.34
N ALA A 110 2.99 -11.78 17.06
CA ALA A 110 2.02 -11.64 18.17
C ALA A 110 2.44 -10.60 19.22
N GLU A 111 3.75 -10.52 19.47
CA GLU A 111 4.34 -9.57 20.43
C GLU A 111 4.19 -8.10 19.97
N ALA A 112 4.06 -7.86 18.66
CA ALA A 112 3.86 -6.51 18.15
C ALA A 112 2.48 -5.93 18.50
N ARG A 113 1.49 -6.77 18.78
CA ARG A 113 0.15 -6.31 19.22
C ARG A 113 0.16 -5.62 20.56
N GLU A 114 1.08 -6.02 21.44
CA GLU A 114 1.26 -5.43 22.77
C GLU A 114 2.28 -4.28 22.77
N SER A 115 3.00 -4.10 21.68
CA SER A 115 4.03 -3.06 21.55
C SER A 115 3.40 -1.71 21.20
N PRO A 116 3.94 -0.59 21.74
CA PRO A 116 3.47 0.72 21.34
C PRO A 116 3.73 0.97 19.85
N SER A 117 2.70 1.45 19.15
CA SER A 117 2.83 1.81 17.74
C SER A 117 3.85 2.93 17.53
N PRO A 118 4.57 2.95 16.41
CA PRO A 118 5.49 4.04 16.07
C PRO A 118 4.79 5.40 16.12
N PRO A 119 5.53 6.48 16.45
CA PRO A 119 4.98 7.82 16.37
C PRO A 119 4.65 8.21 14.93
N LEU A 120 3.68 9.09 14.76
CA LEU A 120 3.19 9.54 13.47
C LEU A 120 3.85 10.87 13.07
N ASN A 121 4.06 11.04 11.76
CA ASN A 121 4.34 12.30 11.07
C ASN A 121 3.34 12.40 9.92
N VAL A 122 2.16 12.98 10.20
CA VAL A 122 1.04 13.01 9.25
C VAL A 122 0.75 14.42 8.81
N CYS A 123 0.55 14.61 7.50
CA CYS A 123 0.04 15.83 6.92
C CYS A 123 -1.39 15.63 6.40
N LEU A 124 -2.33 16.44 6.88
CA LEU A 124 -3.66 16.57 6.28
C LEU A 124 -3.60 17.65 5.20
N VAL A 125 -3.79 17.25 3.95
CA VAL A 125 -3.86 18.15 2.79
C VAL A 125 -5.34 18.27 2.40
N LEU A 126 -5.95 19.41 2.73
CA LEU A 126 -7.39 19.62 2.69
C LEU A 126 -7.77 20.61 1.58
N ASP A 127 -8.60 20.14 0.67
CA ASP A 127 -9.22 20.99 -0.33
C ASP A 127 -10.12 22.02 0.37
N ARG A 128 -9.92 23.31 0.02
CA ARG A 128 -10.79 24.41 0.46
C ARG A 128 -11.38 25.17 -0.72
N SER A 129 -11.46 24.56 -1.90
CA SER A 129 -12.11 25.14 -3.07
C SER A 129 -13.57 25.49 -2.78
N THR A 130 -14.16 26.32 -3.65
CA THR A 130 -15.53 26.81 -3.46
C THR A 130 -16.57 25.68 -3.36
N SER A 131 -16.35 24.54 -4.01
CA SER A 131 -17.21 23.34 -3.96
C SER A 131 -17.28 22.67 -2.58
N MET A 132 -16.29 22.95 -1.73
CA MET A 132 -16.24 22.47 -0.33
C MET A 132 -17.12 23.30 0.62
N GLN A 133 -17.78 24.35 0.15
CA GLN A 133 -18.57 25.25 1.00
C GLN A 133 -19.74 24.51 1.71
N GLY A 134 -20.03 24.94 2.94
CA GLY A 134 -21.12 24.41 3.77
C GLY A 134 -20.74 23.14 4.54
N GLU A 135 -21.65 22.18 4.58
CA GLU A 135 -21.55 20.97 5.41
C GLU A 135 -20.24 20.19 5.23
N LYS A 136 -19.74 20.06 4.00
CA LYS A 136 -18.46 19.37 3.72
C LYS A 136 -17.31 19.99 4.51
N MET A 137 -17.12 21.30 4.40
CA MET A 137 -16.03 22.01 5.09
C MET A 137 -16.21 21.99 6.59
N ASP A 138 -17.43 22.11 7.10
CA ASP A 138 -17.70 22.06 8.54
C ASP A 138 -17.35 20.70 9.15
N ILE A 139 -17.70 19.61 8.47
CA ILE A 139 -17.34 18.25 8.91
C ILE A 139 -15.83 18.03 8.79
N VAL A 140 -15.18 18.49 7.71
CA VAL A 140 -13.71 18.37 7.53
C VAL A 140 -12.99 19.08 8.68
N LYS A 141 -13.37 20.32 9.01
CA LYS A 141 -12.78 21.07 10.14
C LYS A 141 -13.00 20.35 11.47
N ALA A 142 -14.24 19.93 11.76
CA ALA A 142 -14.55 19.21 12.98
C ALA A 142 -13.75 17.91 13.09
N THR A 143 -13.56 17.19 11.99
CA THR A 143 -12.80 15.93 11.96
C THR A 143 -11.29 16.18 12.12
N ALA A 144 -10.74 17.20 11.45
CA ALA A 144 -9.33 17.58 11.62
C ALA A 144 -9.02 17.98 13.08
N ILE A 145 -9.95 18.68 13.76
CA ILE A 145 -9.85 18.97 15.18
C ILE A 145 -9.88 17.69 16.02
N GLN A 146 -10.73 16.73 15.67
CA GLN A 146 -10.77 15.47 16.39
C GLN A 146 -9.48 14.66 16.19
N VAL A 147 -8.90 14.64 14.98
CA VAL A 147 -7.57 14.07 14.75
C VAL A 147 -6.52 14.73 15.62
N LEU A 148 -6.50 16.07 15.68
CA LEU A 148 -5.57 16.85 16.51
C LEU A 148 -5.71 16.48 18.02
N ARG A 149 -6.94 16.29 18.51
CA ARG A 149 -7.20 15.88 19.90
C ARG A 149 -6.69 14.48 20.21
N ASN A 150 -6.76 13.57 19.25
CA ASN A 150 -6.38 12.17 19.40
C ASN A 150 -4.87 11.92 19.27
N LEU A 151 -4.07 12.95 18.92
CA LEU A 151 -2.62 12.81 18.81
C LEU A 151 -1.96 12.53 20.14
N ARG A 152 -1.01 11.60 20.13
CA ARG A 152 -0.08 11.34 21.22
C ARG A 152 0.97 12.44 21.30
N MET A 153 1.65 12.60 22.43
CA MET A 153 2.68 13.64 22.62
C MET A 153 3.83 13.56 21.61
N GLN A 154 4.13 12.36 21.14
CA GLN A 154 5.22 12.09 20.18
C GLN A 154 4.80 12.20 18.72
N ASP A 155 3.51 12.35 18.43
CA ASP A 155 3.01 12.46 17.04
C ASP A 155 3.19 13.90 16.54
N ILE A 156 3.46 14.01 15.24
CA ILE A 156 3.53 15.27 14.50
C ILE A 156 2.38 15.32 13.51
N LEU A 157 1.63 16.41 13.55
CA LEU A 157 0.60 16.70 12.56
C LEU A 157 0.93 18.02 11.88
N SER A 158 0.77 18.08 10.60
CA SER A 158 0.65 19.31 9.85
C SER A 158 -0.70 19.39 9.15
N VAL A 159 -1.20 20.58 8.93
CA VAL A 159 -2.43 20.82 8.19
C VAL A 159 -2.14 21.85 7.11
N VAL A 160 -2.30 21.42 5.88
CA VAL A 160 -2.19 22.25 4.68
C VAL A 160 -3.58 22.35 4.06
N THR A 161 -3.98 23.52 3.65
CA THR A 161 -5.17 23.73 2.80
C THR A 161 -4.73 24.16 1.42
N PHE A 162 -5.53 23.83 0.41
CA PHE A 162 -5.27 24.26 -0.96
C PHE A 162 -6.56 24.65 -1.70
N SER A 163 -6.40 25.55 -2.64
CA SER A 163 -7.34 25.93 -3.67
C SER A 163 -6.53 26.32 -4.92
N ASP A 164 -6.51 27.55 -5.38
CA ASP A 164 -5.56 28.06 -6.38
C ASP A 164 -4.12 28.13 -5.83
N ARG A 165 -3.98 28.17 -4.51
CA ARG A 165 -2.71 28.21 -3.78
C ARG A 165 -2.81 27.35 -2.52
N ALA A 166 -1.66 26.83 -2.09
CA ALA A 166 -1.55 26.16 -0.81
C ALA A 166 -1.25 27.13 0.33
N GLU A 167 -1.81 26.82 1.51
CA GLU A 167 -1.57 27.55 2.75
C GLU A 167 -1.31 26.54 3.88
N VAL A 168 -0.21 26.73 4.61
CA VAL A 168 0.10 25.91 5.79
C VAL A 168 -0.63 26.50 7.00
N ILE A 169 -1.70 25.85 7.43
CA ILE A 169 -2.50 26.25 8.60
C ILE A 169 -1.80 25.85 9.90
N ILE A 170 -1.30 24.64 9.94
CA ILE A 170 -0.52 24.10 11.05
C ILE A 170 0.78 23.54 10.48
N PRO A 171 1.94 24.16 10.75
CA PRO A 171 3.23 23.61 10.36
C PRO A 171 3.54 22.33 11.14
N ALA A 172 4.38 21.46 10.56
CA ALA A 172 4.83 20.24 11.21
C ALA A 172 5.52 20.55 12.54
N SER A 173 4.88 20.17 13.63
CA SER A 173 5.35 20.46 15.01
C SER A 173 4.68 19.51 16.02
N TYR A 174 5.23 19.47 17.23
CA TYR A 174 4.55 18.90 18.38
C TYR A 174 3.45 19.84 18.88
N HIS A 175 2.36 19.28 19.42
CA HIS A 175 1.12 20.02 19.65
C HIS A 175 0.91 20.36 21.13
N GLU A 176 1.67 21.31 21.64
CA GLU A 176 1.54 21.77 23.02
C GLU A 176 0.29 22.65 23.25
N GLU A 177 -0.07 23.49 22.27
CA GLU A 177 -1.19 24.44 22.36
C GLU A 177 -2.40 24.02 21.49
N LYS A 178 -3.02 22.85 21.75
CA LYS A 178 -4.13 22.32 20.93
C LYS A 178 -5.26 23.33 20.71
N THR A 179 -5.67 24.10 21.73
CA THR A 179 -6.74 25.08 21.61
C THR A 179 -6.46 26.16 20.55
N ARG A 180 -5.23 26.63 20.48
CA ARG A 180 -4.81 27.62 19.47
C ARG A 180 -4.83 27.03 18.07
N LEU A 181 -4.41 25.78 17.93
CA LEU A 181 -4.42 25.05 16.65
C LEU A 181 -5.85 24.76 16.19
N GLU A 182 -6.74 24.39 17.10
CA GLU A 182 -8.17 24.24 16.81
C GLU A 182 -8.78 25.54 16.27
N ALA A 183 -8.45 26.67 16.87
CA ALA A 183 -8.91 27.98 16.38
C ALA A 183 -8.45 28.25 14.95
N LYS A 184 -7.17 27.92 14.60
CA LYS A 184 -6.67 28.04 13.22
C LYS A 184 -7.46 27.18 12.24
N ILE A 185 -7.76 25.92 12.59
CA ILE A 185 -8.58 25.03 11.76
C ILE A 185 -9.98 25.61 11.54
N GLN A 186 -10.60 26.16 12.60
CA GLN A 186 -11.93 26.79 12.51
C GLN A 186 -11.97 28.00 11.58
N MET A 187 -10.85 28.71 11.41
CA MET A 187 -10.74 29.87 10.53
C MET A 187 -10.64 29.50 9.04
N ILE A 188 -10.44 28.25 8.67
CA ILE A 188 -10.40 27.82 7.27
C ILE A 188 -11.72 28.21 6.57
N ARG A 189 -11.61 28.89 5.43
CA ARG A 189 -12.76 29.32 4.63
C ARG A 189 -12.61 28.82 3.19
N PRO A 190 -13.67 28.25 2.60
CA PRO A 190 -13.68 27.86 1.21
C PRO A 190 -13.49 29.06 0.27
N SER A 191 -12.63 28.89 -0.72
CA SER A 191 -12.41 29.89 -1.78
C SER A 191 -11.56 29.32 -2.91
N GLY A 192 -11.74 29.81 -4.13
CA GLY A 192 -10.88 29.49 -5.27
C GLY A 192 -11.24 28.19 -5.99
N ALA A 193 -10.38 27.78 -6.92
CA ALA A 193 -10.46 26.56 -7.70
C ALA A 193 -9.73 25.37 -6.99
N THR A 194 -9.38 24.32 -7.72
CA THR A 194 -8.76 23.11 -7.16
C THR A 194 -7.46 22.83 -7.91
N GLU A 195 -6.30 23.13 -7.29
CA GLU A 195 -4.97 22.77 -7.78
C GLU A 195 -4.30 21.80 -6.80
N ILE A 196 -4.44 20.48 -7.06
CA ILE A 196 -3.99 19.43 -6.13
C ILE A 196 -2.46 19.45 -5.97
N TYR A 197 -1.71 19.75 -7.03
CA TYR A 197 -0.25 19.79 -6.97
C TYR A 197 0.26 20.78 -5.92
N GLN A 198 -0.33 21.97 -5.84
CA GLN A 198 0.05 22.99 -4.86
C GLN A 198 -0.11 22.46 -3.42
N GLY A 199 -1.26 21.83 -3.15
CA GLY A 199 -1.54 21.25 -1.85
C GLY A 199 -0.59 20.09 -1.53
N LEU A 200 -0.39 19.20 -2.49
CA LEU A 200 0.46 18.02 -2.31
C LEU A 200 1.94 18.43 -2.11
N GLU A 201 2.45 19.38 -2.91
CA GLU A 201 3.83 19.89 -2.77
C GLU A 201 4.06 20.55 -1.41
N ALA A 202 3.10 21.34 -0.94
CA ALA A 202 3.19 21.96 0.39
C ALA A 202 3.13 20.90 1.50
N GLY A 203 2.24 19.90 1.38
CA GLY A 203 2.17 18.78 2.30
C GLY A 203 3.46 17.96 2.38
N VAL A 204 4.08 17.72 1.22
CA VAL A 204 5.40 17.08 1.13
C VAL A 204 6.45 17.88 1.88
N LYS A 205 6.52 19.20 1.68
CA LYS A 205 7.46 20.06 2.39
C LYS A 205 7.29 19.98 3.91
N GLU A 206 6.06 19.87 4.39
CA GLU A 206 5.77 19.74 5.83
C GLU A 206 6.20 18.35 6.37
N VAL A 207 5.87 17.24 5.66
CA VAL A 207 6.30 15.89 6.09
C VAL A 207 7.82 15.78 6.09
N MET A 208 8.49 16.32 5.05
CA MET A 208 9.95 16.28 4.92
C MET A 208 10.69 17.05 6.02
N ARG A 209 10.08 18.09 6.62
CA ARG A 209 10.66 18.83 7.76
C ARG A 209 10.89 17.95 9.00
N SER A 210 10.04 16.95 9.17
CA SER A 210 10.06 16.05 10.33
C SER A 210 10.20 14.59 9.90
N LEU A 211 10.75 14.37 8.69
CA LEU A 211 10.99 13.04 8.16
C LEU A 211 11.94 12.27 9.06
N ASP A 212 11.47 11.14 9.55
CA ASP A 212 12.22 10.25 10.42
C ASP A 212 11.81 8.80 10.12
N SER A 213 12.79 7.94 9.90
CA SER A 213 12.56 6.52 9.65
C SER A 213 11.98 5.76 10.87
N LYS A 214 11.94 6.39 12.04
CA LYS A 214 11.31 5.87 13.27
C LYS A 214 9.84 6.28 13.40
N ARG A 215 9.30 6.99 12.40
CA ARG A 215 7.94 7.51 12.35
C ARG A 215 7.20 6.96 11.14
N ILE A 216 5.90 6.85 11.27
CA ILE A 216 5.03 6.64 10.12
C ILE A 216 4.84 7.98 9.40
N ASN A 217 5.40 8.12 8.20
CA ASN A 217 5.36 9.34 7.41
C ASN A 217 4.26 9.25 6.36
N HIS A 218 3.19 10.05 6.51
CA HIS A 218 2.02 9.88 5.66
C HIS A 218 1.33 11.20 5.31
N ILE A 219 0.76 11.26 4.10
CA ILE A 219 -0.08 12.36 3.64
C ILE A 219 -1.50 11.83 3.42
N ILE A 220 -2.49 12.49 4.01
CA ILE A 220 -3.91 12.25 3.73
C ILE A 220 -4.43 13.43 2.91
N LEU A 221 -4.70 13.18 1.64
CA LEU A 221 -5.26 14.17 0.70
C LEU A 221 -6.78 14.03 0.65
N LEU A 222 -7.48 15.12 0.94
CA LEU A 222 -8.94 15.19 0.86
C LEU A 222 -9.35 16.23 -0.17
N THR A 223 -10.16 15.84 -1.17
CA THR A 223 -10.65 16.73 -2.23
C THR A 223 -12.05 16.36 -2.69
N ASP A 224 -12.81 17.33 -3.18
CA ASP A 224 -14.10 17.09 -3.83
C ASP A 224 -14.10 17.49 -5.32
N GLY A 225 -12.94 17.90 -5.86
CA GLY A 225 -12.80 18.41 -7.22
C GLY A 225 -11.76 17.70 -8.08
N HIS A 226 -11.82 17.99 -9.37
CA HIS A 226 -10.77 17.63 -10.32
C HIS A 226 -9.61 18.62 -10.21
N THR A 227 -8.39 18.11 -10.40
CA THR A 227 -7.26 19.00 -10.68
C THR A 227 -7.17 19.28 -12.19
N TYR A 228 -6.63 20.43 -12.55
CA TYR A 228 -6.58 20.87 -13.93
C TYR A 228 -5.13 20.99 -14.43
N GLY A 229 -4.68 19.92 -15.16
CA GLY A 229 -3.41 19.95 -15.89
C GLY A 229 -2.14 19.67 -15.09
N ASP A 230 -2.22 19.42 -13.79
CA ASP A 230 -1.10 19.14 -12.90
C ASP A 230 -0.99 17.65 -12.48
N GLU A 231 -1.84 16.77 -13.01
CA GLU A 231 -1.87 15.33 -12.67
C GLU A 231 -0.50 14.65 -12.85
N GLN A 232 0.20 14.91 -13.96
CA GLN A 232 1.51 14.33 -14.21
C GLN A 232 2.56 14.81 -13.20
N GLN A 233 2.49 16.07 -12.77
CA GLN A 233 3.38 16.59 -11.75
C GLN A 233 3.12 15.94 -10.39
N CYS A 234 1.84 15.75 -10.03
CA CYS A 234 1.46 15.01 -8.82
C CYS A 234 1.98 13.57 -8.86
N LEU A 235 1.85 12.88 -9.99
CA LEU A 235 2.32 11.49 -10.13
C LEU A 235 3.85 11.38 -10.11
N ALA A 236 4.58 12.35 -10.67
CA ALA A 236 6.03 12.42 -10.57
C ALA A 236 6.49 12.68 -9.11
N LEU A 237 5.73 13.52 -8.39
CA LEU A 237 5.98 13.77 -6.97
C LEU A 237 5.71 12.51 -6.14
N ALA A 238 4.63 11.76 -6.42
CA ALA A 238 4.33 10.50 -5.74
C ALA A 238 5.46 9.46 -5.89
N SER A 239 6.07 9.35 -7.08
CA SER A 239 7.21 8.45 -7.28
C SER A 239 8.39 8.81 -6.38
N LYS A 240 8.70 10.11 -6.22
CA LYS A 240 9.74 10.57 -5.29
C LYS A 240 9.38 10.31 -3.82
N LEU A 241 8.10 10.43 -3.45
CA LEU A 241 7.64 10.13 -2.10
C LEU A 241 7.80 8.66 -1.76
N ALA A 242 7.49 7.77 -2.70
CA ALA A 242 7.69 6.34 -2.55
C ALA A 242 9.15 5.98 -2.24
N GLU A 243 10.12 6.65 -2.91
CA GLU A 243 11.56 6.47 -2.63
C GLU A 243 11.97 6.85 -1.21
N HIS A 244 11.19 7.74 -0.56
CA HIS A 244 11.42 8.18 0.82
C HIS A 244 10.54 7.45 1.85
N GLY A 245 9.77 6.44 1.44
CA GLY A 245 8.84 5.74 2.32
C GLY A 245 7.67 6.61 2.81
N ILE A 246 7.27 7.64 2.07
CA ILE A 246 6.15 8.51 2.43
C ILE A 246 4.89 8.04 1.71
N GLY A 247 3.93 7.50 2.46
CA GLY A 247 2.65 7.06 1.92
C GLY A 247 1.69 8.23 1.62
N VAL A 248 0.87 8.09 0.59
CA VAL A 248 -0.21 9.04 0.27
C VAL A 248 -1.53 8.31 0.19
N SER A 249 -2.53 8.76 0.96
CA SER A 249 -3.91 8.26 0.86
C SER A 249 -4.82 9.36 0.35
N GLY A 250 -5.56 9.05 -0.72
CA GLY A 250 -6.51 9.96 -1.36
C GLY A 250 -7.95 9.72 -0.91
N MET A 251 -8.67 10.75 -0.53
CA MET A 251 -10.08 10.69 -0.18
C MET A 251 -10.88 11.66 -1.06
N GLY A 252 -11.74 11.12 -1.92
CA GLY A 252 -12.57 11.92 -2.80
C GLY A 252 -14.01 12.03 -2.30
N ILE A 253 -14.53 13.25 -2.17
CA ILE A 253 -15.86 13.54 -1.67
C ILE A 253 -16.80 13.82 -2.84
N GLY A 254 -17.97 13.16 -2.87
CA GLY A 254 -18.98 13.38 -3.90
C GLY A 254 -18.54 12.90 -5.28
N GLN A 255 -19.00 13.61 -6.32
CA GLN A 255 -18.91 13.11 -7.69
C GLN A 255 -17.78 13.74 -8.52
N GLU A 256 -17.39 14.99 -8.24
CA GLU A 256 -16.61 15.86 -9.12
C GLU A 256 -15.08 15.70 -9.00
N TRP A 257 -14.55 14.52 -8.69
CA TRP A 257 -13.11 14.25 -8.58
C TRP A 257 -12.67 13.08 -9.45
N ASN A 258 -11.38 13.01 -9.81
CA ASN A 258 -10.83 11.98 -10.67
C ASN A 258 -10.41 10.74 -9.86
N ASP A 259 -11.23 9.69 -9.91
CA ASP A 259 -11.02 8.44 -9.17
C ASP A 259 -9.86 7.59 -9.71
N ILE A 260 -9.55 7.71 -11.00
CA ILE A 260 -8.40 7.02 -11.60
C ILE A 260 -7.11 7.68 -11.14
N PHE A 261 -7.07 9.00 -11.17
CA PHE A 261 -5.92 9.78 -10.75
C PHE A 261 -5.59 9.54 -9.26
N LEU A 262 -6.57 9.65 -8.36
CA LEU A 262 -6.33 9.43 -6.92
C LEU A 262 -5.91 7.98 -6.63
N ASP A 263 -6.44 6.99 -7.36
CA ASP A 263 -5.99 5.61 -7.24
C ASP A 263 -4.50 5.46 -7.59
N VAL A 264 -4.10 5.97 -8.76
CA VAL A 264 -2.71 5.87 -9.22
C VAL A 264 -1.78 6.62 -8.29
N LEU A 265 -2.16 7.84 -7.85
CA LEU A 265 -1.39 8.65 -6.90
C LEU A 265 -1.13 7.88 -5.60
N SER A 266 -2.19 7.31 -5.02
CA SER A 266 -2.11 6.61 -3.75
C SER A 266 -1.36 5.27 -3.87
N THR A 267 -1.66 4.46 -4.88
CA THR A 267 -1.07 3.13 -5.02
C THR A 267 0.43 3.16 -5.35
N ARG A 268 0.92 4.23 -6.02
CA ARG A 268 2.36 4.44 -6.25
C ARG A 268 3.17 4.57 -4.98
N THR A 269 2.56 5.02 -3.89
CA THR A 269 3.20 5.23 -2.59
C THR A 269 2.81 4.16 -1.56
N GLY A 270 2.22 3.05 -2.00
CA GLY A 270 1.71 2.00 -1.09
C GLY A 270 0.45 2.38 -0.31
N GLY A 271 -0.10 3.58 -0.51
CA GLY A 271 -1.33 4.03 0.12
C GLY A 271 -2.60 3.47 -0.54
N SER A 272 -3.73 4.13 -0.31
CA SER A 272 -5.04 3.73 -0.84
C SER A 272 -5.93 4.93 -1.14
N SER A 273 -6.92 4.74 -2.00
CA SER A 273 -7.97 5.75 -2.25
C SER A 273 -9.30 5.33 -1.65
N ALA A 274 -10.09 6.31 -1.20
CA ALA A 274 -11.43 6.09 -0.67
C ALA A 274 -12.45 7.03 -1.32
N TYR A 275 -13.67 6.54 -1.52
CA TYR A 275 -14.81 7.31 -1.99
C TYR A 275 -15.74 7.66 -0.83
N ILE A 276 -15.98 8.94 -0.63
CA ILE A 276 -16.88 9.49 0.36
C ILE A 276 -18.16 9.92 -0.35
N ALA A 277 -19.19 9.08 -0.31
CA ALA A 277 -20.43 9.32 -1.03
C ALA A 277 -21.26 10.47 -0.42
N GLN A 278 -21.25 10.58 0.91
CA GLN A 278 -22.02 11.57 1.66
C GLN A 278 -21.12 12.34 2.63
N PRO A 279 -21.33 13.65 2.86
CA PRO A 279 -20.51 14.42 3.79
C PRO A 279 -20.41 13.79 5.19
N GLN A 280 -21.48 13.15 5.69
CA GLN A 280 -21.51 12.51 7.00
C GLN A 280 -20.50 11.36 7.14
N ASP A 281 -20.09 10.73 6.02
CA ASP A 281 -19.08 9.67 6.01
C ASP A 281 -17.65 10.19 6.15
N ILE A 282 -17.40 11.49 5.91
CA ILE A 282 -16.07 12.11 6.01
C ILE A 282 -15.43 11.79 7.36
N LYS A 283 -16.17 12.04 8.43
CA LYS A 283 -15.68 11.83 9.80
C LYS A 283 -15.25 10.38 10.02
N ARG A 284 -16.10 9.44 9.67
CA ARG A 284 -15.85 8.01 9.87
C ARG A 284 -14.60 7.57 9.07
N LEU A 285 -14.58 7.81 7.76
CA LEU A 285 -13.52 7.34 6.88
C LEU A 285 -12.16 7.99 7.17
N LEU A 286 -12.13 9.30 7.49
CA LEU A 286 -10.89 9.97 7.83
C LEU A 286 -10.32 9.48 9.17
N LEU A 287 -11.18 9.25 10.18
CA LEU A 287 -10.72 8.70 11.45
C LEU A 287 -10.32 7.23 11.33
N GLU A 288 -11.04 6.41 10.57
CA GLU A 288 -10.64 5.03 10.26
C GLU A 288 -9.24 5.00 9.63
N LYS A 289 -8.98 5.88 8.65
CA LYS A 289 -7.66 5.97 8.02
C LYS A 289 -6.57 6.43 8.98
N PHE A 290 -6.84 7.46 9.78
CA PHE A 290 -5.90 7.94 10.79
C PHE A 290 -5.59 6.85 11.83
N ASN A 291 -6.60 6.14 12.32
CA ASN A 291 -6.42 5.06 13.28
C ASN A 291 -5.64 3.87 12.68
N ALA A 292 -5.87 3.54 11.40
CA ALA A 292 -5.10 2.51 10.70
C ALA A 292 -3.61 2.87 10.62
N LEU A 293 -3.27 4.16 10.37
CA LEU A 293 -1.89 4.63 10.43
C LEU A 293 -1.31 4.49 11.84
N ALA A 294 -2.10 4.81 12.88
CA ALA A 294 -1.68 4.66 14.26
C ALA A 294 -1.49 3.19 14.70
N GLN A 295 -2.00 2.22 13.94
CA GLN A 295 -1.83 0.78 14.14
C GLN A 295 -0.83 0.14 13.15
N THR A 296 -0.08 0.94 12.40
CA THR A 296 0.90 0.43 11.45
C THR A 296 2.09 -0.16 12.19
N TYR A 297 2.41 -1.41 11.87
CA TYR A 297 3.61 -2.10 12.34
C TYR A 297 4.80 -1.85 11.41
N ALA A 298 4.60 -2.06 10.10
CA ALA A 298 5.58 -1.79 9.07
C ALA A 298 4.97 -0.85 8.01
N GLU A 299 5.69 0.22 7.68
CA GLU A 299 5.18 1.31 6.87
C GLU A 299 5.23 1.01 5.38
N ASP A 300 6.36 0.49 4.92
CA ASP A 300 6.60 0.21 3.50
C ASP A 300 7.03 -1.24 3.31
N VAL A 301 6.24 -1.94 2.54
CA VAL A 301 6.53 -3.29 2.08
C VAL A 301 6.74 -3.23 0.57
N THR A 302 7.95 -3.51 0.15
CA THR A 302 8.35 -3.45 -1.26
C THR A 302 8.82 -4.82 -1.72
N LEU A 303 8.32 -5.28 -2.86
CA LEU A 303 8.78 -6.49 -3.52
C LEU A 303 9.60 -6.12 -4.75
N ASP A 304 10.92 -6.28 -4.66
CA ASP A 304 11.80 -6.19 -5.82
C ASP A 304 11.77 -7.52 -6.57
N MET A 305 11.66 -7.45 -7.89
CA MET A 305 11.55 -8.64 -8.74
C MET A 305 12.53 -8.55 -9.90
N LYS A 306 13.05 -9.71 -10.29
CA LYS A 306 13.82 -9.85 -11.52
C LYS A 306 12.92 -10.32 -12.64
N PHE A 307 13.18 -9.85 -13.83
CA PHE A 307 12.55 -10.36 -15.04
C PHE A 307 12.85 -11.86 -15.23
N ILE A 308 11.82 -12.64 -15.52
CA ILE A 308 11.93 -14.05 -15.87
C ILE A 308 11.28 -14.22 -17.23
N GLU A 309 12.06 -14.74 -18.18
CA GLU A 309 11.60 -14.93 -19.56
C GLU A 309 10.39 -15.86 -19.62
N ASP A 310 9.37 -15.48 -20.37
CA ASP A 310 8.12 -16.24 -20.57
C ASP A 310 7.27 -16.47 -19.30
N VAL A 311 7.55 -15.73 -18.20
CA VAL A 311 6.76 -15.69 -16.96
C VAL A 311 6.35 -14.25 -16.70
N GLU A 312 5.09 -13.92 -16.91
CA GLU A 312 4.60 -12.55 -16.86
C GLU A 312 3.69 -12.31 -15.66
N LEU A 313 4.02 -11.33 -14.82
CA LEU A 313 3.11 -10.81 -13.81
C LEU A 313 2.11 -9.87 -14.50
N THR A 314 0.85 -10.28 -14.61
CA THR A 314 -0.19 -9.51 -15.31
C THR A 314 -1.05 -8.67 -14.40
N TYR A 315 -1.16 -9.05 -13.12
CA TYR A 315 -1.98 -8.34 -12.15
C TYR A 315 -1.51 -8.59 -10.72
N ALA A 316 -1.57 -7.56 -9.88
CA ALA A 316 -1.41 -7.66 -8.45
C ALA A 316 -2.49 -6.83 -7.75
N PHE A 317 -3.06 -7.37 -6.68
CA PHE A 317 -4.15 -6.72 -5.97
C PHE A 317 -4.01 -6.95 -4.46
N ARG A 318 -4.06 -5.86 -3.68
CA ARG A 318 -4.13 -5.94 -2.24
C ARG A 318 -5.56 -6.26 -1.83
N LEU A 319 -5.75 -7.42 -1.16
CA LEU A 319 -7.04 -7.87 -0.69
C LEU A 319 -7.41 -7.23 0.66
N GLN A 320 -6.39 -7.06 1.52
CA GLN A 320 -6.46 -6.46 2.87
C GLN A 320 -5.10 -5.86 3.25
N PRO A 321 -5.06 -4.82 4.08
CA PRO A 321 -6.12 -3.83 4.31
C PRO A 321 -6.29 -2.94 3.07
N ASP A 322 -7.38 -2.18 3.01
CA ASP A 322 -7.62 -1.21 1.94
C ASP A 322 -7.55 -1.82 0.52
N PRO A 323 -8.56 -2.61 0.11
CA PRO A 323 -8.55 -3.31 -1.16
C PRO A 323 -8.30 -2.39 -2.35
N SER A 324 -7.23 -2.66 -3.12
CA SER A 324 -6.82 -1.82 -4.26
C SER A 324 -5.91 -2.58 -5.22
N PRO A 325 -5.95 -2.26 -6.53
CA PRO A 325 -4.94 -2.75 -7.46
C PRO A 325 -3.57 -2.20 -7.06
N ILE A 326 -2.53 -3.00 -7.27
CA ILE A 326 -1.14 -2.58 -7.07
C ILE A 326 -0.58 -2.16 -8.42
N ALA A 327 0.01 -0.97 -8.49
CA ALA A 327 0.66 -0.49 -9.70
C ALA A 327 1.85 -1.39 -10.04
N LEU A 328 1.86 -1.97 -11.24
CA LEU A 328 2.97 -2.78 -11.72
C LEU A 328 4.09 -1.82 -12.15
N GLY A 329 5.21 -1.82 -11.39
CA GLY A 329 6.45 -1.15 -11.75
C GLY A 329 7.36 -2.08 -12.57
N GLU A 330 8.43 -1.55 -13.16
CA GLU A 330 9.35 -2.36 -13.97
C GLU A 330 10.07 -3.43 -13.12
N ASN A 331 10.52 -3.10 -11.91
CA ASN A 331 11.31 -4.01 -11.08
C ASN A 331 10.88 -4.04 -9.60
N SER A 332 9.96 -3.19 -9.19
CA SER A 332 9.58 -3.04 -7.79
C SER A 332 8.09 -2.75 -7.63
N LEU A 333 7.46 -3.39 -6.65
CA LEU A 333 6.06 -3.22 -6.29
C LEU A 333 5.93 -2.72 -4.86
N HIS A 334 5.19 -1.63 -4.65
CA HIS A 334 4.82 -1.16 -3.33
C HIS A 334 3.55 -1.89 -2.87
N LEU A 335 3.70 -2.82 -1.93
CA LEU A 335 2.61 -3.68 -1.47
C LEU A 335 1.74 -3.01 -0.40
N GLY A 336 2.23 -1.94 0.22
CA GLY A 336 1.57 -1.19 1.29
C GLY A 336 2.19 -1.42 2.65
N SER A 337 1.40 -1.32 3.70
CA SER A 337 1.84 -1.44 5.10
C SER A 337 1.37 -2.75 5.73
N ILE A 338 2.05 -3.20 6.79
CA ILE A 338 1.59 -4.27 7.68
C ILE A 338 0.99 -3.61 8.92
N LEU A 339 -0.24 -3.97 9.27
CA LEU A 339 -0.90 -3.52 10.50
C LEU A 339 -0.60 -4.47 11.67
N GLN A 340 -0.72 -3.96 12.89
CA GLN A 340 -0.48 -4.78 14.11
C GLN A 340 -1.49 -5.90 14.27
N ASP A 341 -2.77 -5.63 13.95
CA ASP A 341 -3.88 -6.56 14.24
C ASP A 341 -4.44 -7.27 13.01
N ASN A 342 -4.05 -6.86 11.80
CA ASN A 342 -4.60 -7.38 10.56
C ASN A 342 -3.51 -7.86 9.61
N ALA A 343 -3.74 -9.01 9.00
CA ALA A 343 -2.89 -9.51 7.92
C ALA A 343 -2.96 -8.61 6.68
N THR A 344 -1.81 -8.37 6.06
CA THR A 344 -1.76 -7.76 4.73
C THR A 344 -1.72 -8.89 3.71
N GLN A 345 -2.75 -8.94 2.86
CA GLN A 345 -2.96 -10.01 1.89
C GLN A 345 -2.90 -9.47 0.48
N ILE A 346 -2.04 -10.05 -0.33
CA ILE A 346 -1.85 -9.65 -1.72
C ILE A 346 -2.02 -10.87 -2.62
N ILE A 347 -2.86 -10.77 -3.65
CA ILE A 347 -2.97 -11.77 -4.70
C ILE A 347 -2.18 -11.33 -5.93
N PHE A 348 -1.42 -12.26 -6.50
CA PHE A 348 -0.66 -12.09 -7.72
C PHE A 348 -1.21 -13.01 -8.81
N GLU A 349 -1.30 -12.51 -10.04
CA GLU A 349 -1.72 -13.25 -11.23
C GLU A 349 -0.56 -13.30 -12.22
N TYR A 350 -0.15 -14.51 -12.56
CA TYR A 350 0.89 -14.76 -13.54
C TYR A 350 0.34 -15.50 -14.76
N ILE A 351 0.83 -15.12 -15.93
CA ILE A 351 0.72 -15.90 -17.17
C ILE A 351 2.05 -16.60 -17.41
N ILE A 352 1.99 -17.92 -17.53
CA ILE A 352 3.13 -18.77 -17.83
C ILE A 352 3.00 -19.20 -19.29
N HIS A 353 3.91 -18.75 -20.13
CA HIS A 353 3.93 -19.12 -21.54
C HIS A 353 4.52 -20.53 -21.73
N PRO A 354 4.08 -21.29 -22.79
CA PRO A 354 4.56 -22.66 -23.02
C PRO A 354 6.08 -22.78 -23.11
N LYS A 355 6.76 -21.77 -23.62
CA LYS A 355 8.22 -21.74 -23.77
C LYS A 355 8.98 -21.77 -22.46
N ALA A 356 8.38 -21.27 -21.35
CA ALA A 356 8.99 -21.29 -20.02
C ALA A 356 9.04 -22.69 -19.44
N VAL A 357 8.14 -23.59 -19.87
CA VAL A 357 7.93 -24.91 -19.26
C VAL A 357 8.81 -25.97 -19.95
N LYS A 358 10.14 -25.86 -19.75
CA LYS A 358 11.13 -26.75 -20.37
C LYS A 358 11.84 -27.71 -19.40
N SER A 359 11.65 -27.51 -18.10
CA SER A 359 12.35 -28.26 -17.04
C SER A 359 11.37 -28.80 -16.02
N GLU A 360 11.80 -29.76 -15.20
CA GLU A 360 10.99 -30.34 -14.12
C GLU A 360 10.52 -29.31 -13.07
N THR A 361 11.14 -28.12 -13.04
CA THR A 361 10.75 -27.03 -12.14
C THR A 361 10.89 -25.68 -12.84
N LEU A 362 9.90 -24.81 -12.65
CA LEU A 362 9.91 -23.44 -13.16
C LEU A 362 9.99 -22.42 -12.02
N THR A 363 10.88 -21.45 -12.15
CA THR A 363 10.91 -20.28 -11.26
C THR A 363 9.80 -19.32 -11.67
N ILE A 364 8.91 -18.97 -10.71
CA ILE A 364 7.78 -18.07 -10.91
C ILE A 364 8.14 -16.65 -10.47
N LEU A 365 8.91 -16.53 -9.39
CA LEU A 365 9.37 -15.28 -8.83
C LEU A 365 10.82 -15.44 -8.34
N ASP A 366 11.70 -14.56 -8.74
CA ASP A 366 13.02 -14.36 -8.14
C ASP A 366 13.14 -12.90 -7.74
N GLY A 367 13.26 -12.65 -6.43
CA GLY A 367 13.24 -11.30 -5.92
C GLY A 367 13.56 -11.20 -4.44
N ALA A 368 13.27 -10.03 -3.87
CA ALA A 368 13.47 -9.75 -2.45
C ALA A 368 12.31 -8.93 -1.90
N LEU A 369 11.72 -9.40 -0.82
CA LEU A 369 10.74 -8.66 -0.04
C LEU A 369 11.46 -7.81 1.00
N LYS A 370 11.33 -6.50 0.91
CA LYS A 370 11.86 -5.51 1.84
C LYS A 370 10.74 -5.01 2.71
N VAL A 371 10.98 -4.93 4.01
CA VAL A 371 9.99 -4.46 4.99
C VAL A 371 10.66 -3.39 5.86
N SER A 372 10.10 -2.19 5.87
CA SER A 372 10.56 -1.09 6.72
C SER A 372 9.72 -1.03 7.99
N ILE A 373 10.35 -1.25 9.15
CA ILE A 373 9.70 -1.22 10.46
C ILE A 373 10.24 -0.04 11.26
N ALA A 374 9.39 0.96 11.46
CA ALA A 374 9.78 2.21 12.12
C ALA A 374 10.27 2.04 13.57
N SER A 375 9.77 1.03 14.28
CA SER A 375 10.21 0.72 15.66
C SER A 375 11.58 0.05 15.75
N GLN A 376 12.16 -0.40 14.63
CA GLN A 376 13.47 -1.05 14.61
C GLN A 376 14.58 -0.07 14.25
N LEU A 377 15.65 -0.06 15.07
CA LEU A 377 16.85 0.77 14.86
C LEU A 377 17.67 0.29 13.67
N MET A 378 17.71 -1.04 13.46
CA MET A 378 18.46 -1.66 12.37
C MET A 378 17.55 -2.04 11.22
N PRO A 379 18.02 -1.94 9.97
CA PRO A 379 17.26 -2.38 8.81
C PRO A 379 16.88 -3.87 8.92
N VAL A 380 15.63 -4.19 8.56
CA VAL A 380 15.19 -5.59 8.47
C VAL A 380 15.86 -6.25 7.25
N PRO A 381 16.52 -7.43 7.41
CA PRO A 381 17.10 -8.11 6.27
C PRO A 381 16.02 -8.46 5.24
N PRO A 382 16.28 -8.20 3.93
CA PRO A 382 15.34 -8.55 2.89
C PRO A 382 15.09 -10.06 2.86
N LEU A 383 13.81 -10.46 2.82
CA LEU A 383 13.44 -11.85 2.60
C LEU A 383 13.63 -12.21 1.13
N ARG A 384 14.53 -13.14 0.83
CA ARG A 384 14.70 -13.64 -0.52
C ARG A 384 13.48 -14.46 -0.94
N MET A 385 12.82 -14.00 -1.99
CA MET A 385 11.65 -14.63 -2.59
C MET A 385 12.09 -15.41 -3.84
N HIS A 386 12.33 -16.73 -3.68
CA HIS A 386 12.65 -17.60 -4.79
C HIS A 386 11.60 -18.69 -4.91
N LEU A 387 10.52 -18.38 -5.64
CA LEU A 387 9.35 -19.24 -5.74
C LEU A 387 9.43 -20.13 -6.97
N LYS A 388 9.42 -21.43 -6.76
CA LYS A 388 9.43 -22.44 -7.82
C LYS A 388 8.18 -23.29 -7.81
N ARG A 389 7.78 -23.78 -8.98
CA ARG A 389 6.73 -24.77 -9.13
C ARG A 389 7.24 -25.97 -9.90
N PRO A 390 6.92 -27.22 -9.43
CA PRO A 390 7.14 -28.41 -10.23
C PRO A 390 6.33 -28.36 -11.53
N VAL A 391 6.85 -29.00 -12.56
CA VAL A 391 6.18 -29.19 -13.84
C VAL A 391 5.91 -30.67 -14.05
N THR A 392 4.72 -31.03 -14.44
CA THR A 392 4.28 -32.42 -14.63
C THR A 392 3.55 -32.60 -15.96
N ASP A 393 3.49 -33.83 -16.45
CA ASP A 393 2.75 -34.15 -17.68
C ASP A 393 1.26 -34.38 -17.41
N SER A 394 0.88 -34.59 -16.15
CA SER A 394 -0.50 -34.85 -15.76
C SER A 394 -0.98 -33.80 -14.79
N PRO A 395 -2.16 -33.17 -15.04
CA PRO A 395 -2.74 -32.24 -14.09
C PRO A 395 -3.13 -32.95 -12.79
N GLU A 396 -2.80 -32.32 -11.66
CA GLU A 396 -3.34 -32.78 -10.38
C GLU A 396 -4.84 -32.51 -10.30
N THR A 397 -5.55 -33.44 -9.65
CA THR A 397 -7.01 -33.38 -9.49
C THR A 397 -7.45 -32.66 -8.22
N GLU A 398 -6.50 -32.11 -7.40
CA GLU A 398 -6.84 -31.39 -6.19
C GLU A 398 -7.49 -30.04 -6.50
N PRO A 399 -8.62 -29.72 -5.85
CA PRO A 399 -9.26 -28.42 -6.04
C PRO A 399 -8.36 -27.31 -5.47
N PRO A 400 -8.41 -26.08 -6.07
CA PRO A 400 -7.68 -24.93 -5.54
C PRO A 400 -8.03 -24.66 -4.08
N PRO A 401 -7.08 -24.17 -3.25
CA PRO A 401 -7.34 -23.82 -1.86
C PRO A 401 -8.53 -22.87 -1.73
N PRO A 402 -9.43 -23.08 -0.74
CA PRO A 402 -10.65 -22.28 -0.59
C PRO A 402 -10.40 -20.77 -0.50
N ARG A 403 -9.29 -20.35 0.12
CA ARG A 403 -8.88 -18.92 0.20
C ARG A 403 -8.60 -18.31 -1.17
N ILE A 404 -7.95 -19.06 -2.07
CA ILE A 404 -7.71 -18.62 -3.46
C ILE A 404 -9.05 -18.48 -4.20
N VAL A 405 -9.92 -19.48 -4.10
CA VAL A 405 -11.24 -19.45 -4.76
C VAL A 405 -12.07 -18.26 -4.29
N GLN A 406 -12.07 -17.99 -2.98
CA GLN A 406 -12.78 -16.86 -2.41
C GLN A 406 -12.21 -15.51 -2.88
N ALA A 407 -10.89 -15.37 -2.86
CA ALA A 407 -10.23 -14.16 -3.33
C ALA A 407 -10.49 -13.92 -4.83
N LEU A 408 -10.37 -14.96 -5.66
CA LEU A 408 -10.65 -14.88 -7.10
C LEU A 408 -12.12 -14.55 -7.40
N SER A 409 -13.06 -15.09 -6.63
CA SER A 409 -14.49 -14.78 -6.79
C SER A 409 -14.77 -13.29 -6.58
N ARG A 410 -14.18 -12.68 -5.54
CA ARG A 410 -14.31 -11.24 -5.28
C ARG A 410 -13.55 -10.40 -6.31
N LEU A 411 -12.33 -10.82 -6.66
CA LEU A 411 -11.51 -10.15 -7.66
C LEU A 411 -12.19 -10.15 -9.04
N MET A 412 -12.85 -11.24 -9.40
CA MET A 412 -13.62 -11.34 -10.64
C MET A 412 -14.71 -10.26 -10.70
N LEU A 413 -15.46 -10.05 -9.61
CA LEU A 413 -16.51 -9.01 -9.56
C LEU A 413 -15.91 -7.61 -9.76
N TYR A 414 -14.79 -7.31 -9.07
CA TYR A 414 -14.08 -6.06 -9.26
C TYR A 414 -13.57 -5.89 -10.70
N ARG A 415 -12.96 -6.91 -11.28
CA ARG A 415 -12.45 -6.87 -12.68
C ARG A 415 -13.55 -6.78 -13.73
N MET A 416 -14.75 -7.30 -13.45
CA MET A 416 -15.89 -7.15 -14.37
C MET A 416 -16.31 -5.69 -14.53
N GLN A 417 -16.31 -4.90 -13.44
CA GLN A 417 -16.59 -3.47 -13.54
C GLN A 417 -15.46 -2.71 -14.29
N GLU A 418 -14.18 -3.07 -14.06
CA GLU A 418 -13.07 -2.47 -14.81
C GLU A 418 -13.18 -2.75 -16.32
N ARG A 419 -13.53 -4.01 -16.69
CA ARG A 419 -13.76 -4.38 -18.08
C ARG A 419 -14.93 -3.61 -18.68
N ALA A 420 -16.03 -3.48 -17.94
CA ALA A 420 -17.17 -2.70 -18.42
C ALA A 420 -16.79 -1.23 -18.69
N ARG A 421 -16.03 -0.59 -17.78
CA ARG A 421 -15.52 0.78 -17.99
C ARG A 421 -14.65 0.89 -19.25
N LYS A 422 -13.71 -0.03 -19.43
CA LYS A 422 -12.84 -0.06 -20.61
C LYS A 422 -13.63 -0.24 -21.92
N GLU A 423 -14.69 -1.08 -21.90
CA GLU A 423 -15.55 -1.26 -23.08
C GLU A 423 -16.42 -0.02 -23.37
N ILE A 424 -16.85 0.72 -22.35
CA ILE A 424 -17.53 2.02 -22.52
C ILE A 424 -16.58 3.04 -23.18
N GLU A 425 -15.34 3.13 -22.69
CA GLU A 425 -14.32 4.04 -23.26
C GLU A 425 -14.03 3.73 -24.74
N LYS A 426 -14.13 2.46 -25.15
CA LYS A 426 -14.01 2.02 -26.55
C LYS A 426 -15.29 2.20 -27.38
N GLY A 427 -16.39 2.61 -26.75
CA GLY A 427 -17.71 2.70 -27.41
C GLY A 427 -18.47 1.38 -27.54
N ASN A 428 -18.00 0.29 -26.93
CA ASN A 428 -18.60 -1.04 -27.02
C ASN A 428 -19.73 -1.22 -25.97
N ILE A 429 -20.79 -0.42 -26.08
CA ILE A 429 -21.86 -0.33 -25.10
C ILE A 429 -22.55 -1.68 -24.84
N ALA A 430 -22.81 -2.48 -25.88
CA ALA A 430 -23.46 -3.79 -25.75
C ALA A 430 -22.63 -4.78 -24.91
N THR A 431 -21.30 -4.79 -25.09
CA THR A 431 -20.37 -5.63 -24.32
C THR A 431 -20.29 -5.15 -22.85
N ALA A 432 -20.19 -3.84 -22.64
CA ALA A 432 -20.19 -3.24 -21.31
C ALA A 432 -21.48 -3.56 -20.55
N THR A 433 -22.64 -3.42 -21.20
CA THR A 433 -23.94 -3.77 -20.66
C THR A 433 -23.99 -5.22 -20.19
N ARG A 434 -23.49 -6.15 -21.01
CA ARG A 434 -23.42 -7.57 -20.65
C ARG A 434 -22.53 -7.81 -19.43
N HIS A 435 -21.37 -7.18 -19.35
CA HIS A 435 -20.48 -7.29 -18.18
C HIS A 435 -21.17 -6.82 -16.91
N LEU A 436 -21.87 -5.68 -16.94
CA LEU A 436 -22.59 -5.14 -15.79
C LEU A 436 -23.78 -6.01 -15.38
N GLN A 437 -24.55 -6.55 -16.34
CA GLN A 437 -25.66 -7.47 -16.05
C GLN A 437 -25.19 -8.76 -15.37
N VAL A 438 -24.09 -9.36 -15.87
CA VAL A 438 -23.48 -10.54 -15.25
C VAL A 438 -22.94 -10.20 -13.85
N LEU A 439 -22.33 -9.01 -13.68
CA LEU A 439 -21.89 -8.52 -12.36
C LEU A 439 -23.08 -8.40 -11.40
N ALA A 440 -24.19 -7.77 -11.81
CA ALA A 440 -25.38 -7.63 -10.97
C ALA A 440 -25.96 -8.99 -10.59
N SER A 441 -26.05 -9.94 -11.54
CA SER A 441 -26.53 -11.31 -11.27
C SER A 441 -25.65 -12.01 -10.21
N ASN A 442 -24.34 -11.95 -10.33
CA ASN A 442 -23.42 -12.55 -9.36
C ASN A 442 -23.55 -11.91 -7.97
N LEU A 443 -23.71 -10.59 -7.89
CA LEU A 443 -23.93 -9.88 -6.63
C LEU A 443 -25.26 -10.28 -5.96
N LEU A 444 -26.33 -10.45 -6.75
CA LEU A 444 -27.61 -10.94 -6.21
C LEU A 444 -27.49 -12.34 -5.62
N THR A 445 -26.74 -13.25 -6.26
CA THR A 445 -26.50 -14.59 -5.72
C THR A 445 -25.69 -14.58 -4.43
N GLN A 446 -24.81 -13.58 -4.26
CA GLN A 446 -24.04 -13.38 -3.02
C GLN A 446 -24.80 -12.62 -1.94
N GLY A 447 -26.00 -12.09 -2.25
CA GLY A 447 -26.85 -11.34 -1.32
C GLY A 447 -26.56 -9.83 -1.26
N GLU A 448 -25.69 -9.33 -2.15
CA GLU A 448 -25.31 -7.91 -2.26
C GLU A 448 -26.35 -7.11 -3.05
N ARG A 449 -27.59 -7.08 -2.53
CA ARG A 449 -28.77 -6.54 -3.23
C ARG A 449 -28.64 -5.06 -3.55
N SER A 450 -28.13 -4.25 -2.62
CA SER A 450 -28.03 -2.79 -2.79
C SER A 450 -27.10 -2.42 -3.94
N LEU A 451 -25.91 -3.04 -3.99
CA LEU A 451 -24.95 -2.82 -5.05
C LEU A 451 -25.45 -3.33 -6.40
N ALA A 452 -26.11 -4.50 -6.42
CA ALA A 452 -26.72 -5.05 -7.62
C ALA A 452 -27.81 -4.12 -8.18
N GLN A 453 -28.68 -3.55 -7.33
CA GLN A 453 -29.66 -2.55 -7.75
C GLN A 453 -29.02 -1.32 -8.37
N THR A 454 -27.97 -0.79 -7.75
CA THR A 454 -27.21 0.35 -8.31
C THR A 454 -26.71 0.02 -9.71
N ILE A 455 -26.13 -1.18 -9.91
CA ILE A 455 -25.63 -1.60 -11.22
C ILE A 455 -26.75 -1.72 -12.25
N LEU A 456 -27.91 -2.28 -11.89
CA LEU A 456 -29.05 -2.40 -12.81
C LEU A 456 -29.60 -1.05 -13.24
N LEU A 457 -29.65 -0.06 -12.35
CA LEU A 457 -30.02 1.32 -12.69
C LEU A 457 -28.99 1.96 -13.66
N GLU A 458 -27.71 1.71 -13.44
CA GLU A 458 -26.64 2.19 -14.32
C GLU A 458 -26.66 1.48 -15.69
N VAL A 459 -27.05 0.21 -15.74
CA VAL A 459 -27.29 -0.52 -17.02
C VAL A 459 -28.38 0.15 -17.83
N ASP A 460 -29.53 0.50 -17.21
CA ASP A 460 -30.60 1.22 -17.88
C ASP A 460 -30.17 2.61 -18.38
N HIS A 461 -29.39 3.34 -17.58
CA HIS A 461 -28.80 4.62 -17.96
C HIS A 461 -27.81 4.46 -19.13
N LEU A 462 -26.90 3.47 -19.06
CA LEU A 462 -25.92 3.15 -20.10
C LEU A 462 -26.59 2.86 -21.46
N GLN A 463 -27.68 2.11 -21.46
CA GLN A 463 -28.42 1.80 -22.68
C GLN A 463 -29.10 3.02 -23.31
N LYS A 464 -29.48 4.02 -22.49
CA LYS A 464 -30.15 5.25 -22.96
C LYS A 464 -29.19 6.35 -23.34
N GLN A 465 -28.08 6.50 -22.62
CA GLN A 465 -27.15 7.63 -22.71
C GLN A 465 -25.76 7.26 -23.23
N ASN A 466 -25.48 5.98 -23.46
CA ASN A 466 -24.15 5.45 -23.82
C ASN A 466 -23.03 5.74 -22.82
N SER A 467 -23.38 6.07 -21.58
CA SER A 467 -22.45 6.38 -20.48
C SER A 467 -23.03 5.94 -19.15
N LEU A 468 -22.17 5.66 -18.16
CA LEU A 468 -22.56 5.55 -16.76
C LEU A 468 -22.69 6.95 -16.15
N THR A 469 -23.51 7.07 -15.10
CA THR A 469 -23.44 8.28 -14.28
C THR A 469 -22.09 8.33 -13.55
N ILE A 470 -21.59 9.55 -13.28
CA ILE A 470 -20.31 9.72 -12.55
C ILE A 470 -20.41 9.07 -11.17
N GLU A 471 -21.54 9.28 -10.48
CA GLU A 471 -21.80 8.70 -9.16
C GLU A 471 -21.91 7.17 -9.20
N GLY A 472 -22.68 6.63 -10.15
CA GLY A 472 -22.87 5.20 -10.30
C GLY A 472 -21.57 4.47 -10.60
N SER A 473 -20.73 5.02 -11.49
CA SER A 473 -19.41 4.48 -11.79
C SER A 473 -18.54 4.35 -10.53
N LYS A 474 -18.51 5.38 -9.68
CA LYS A 474 -17.76 5.35 -8.40
C LYS A 474 -18.36 4.39 -7.40
N LYS A 475 -19.69 4.40 -7.22
CA LYS A 475 -20.39 3.47 -6.34
C LYS A 475 -20.13 2.01 -6.71
N ILE A 476 -20.12 1.69 -8.01
CA ILE A 476 -19.82 0.33 -8.50
C ILE A 476 -18.37 -0.03 -8.19
N LYS A 477 -17.40 0.84 -8.51
CA LYS A 477 -15.97 0.60 -8.28
C LYS A 477 -15.66 0.39 -6.80
N TYR A 478 -16.03 1.32 -5.95
CA TYR A 478 -15.72 1.25 -4.51
C TYR A 478 -16.62 0.25 -3.77
N GLY A 479 -17.86 0.04 -4.23
CA GLY A 479 -18.75 -1.01 -3.73
C GLY A 479 -18.19 -2.41 -4.00
N THR A 480 -17.64 -2.68 -5.18
CA THR A 480 -16.98 -3.97 -5.46
C THR A 480 -15.66 -4.15 -4.68
N ARG A 481 -14.93 -3.07 -4.36
CA ARG A 481 -13.78 -3.12 -3.45
C ARG A 481 -14.19 -3.44 -2.01
N SER A 482 -15.27 -2.87 -1.52
CA SER A 482 -15.72 -3.10 -0.14
C SER A 482 -16.12 -4.55 0.15
N LEU A 483 -16.39 -5.36 -0.89
CA LEU A 483 -16.67 -6.79 -0.74
C LEU A 483 -15.49 -7.57 -0.13
N PHE A 484 -14.26 -7.09 -0.26
CA PHE A 484 -13.09 -7.72 0.34
C PHE A 484 -13.03 -7.55 1.87
N ASN A 485 -13.67 -6.50 2.40
CA ASN A 485 -13.72 -6.22 3.84
C ASN A 485 -14.90 -6.93 4.55
N ALA A 486 -15.85 -7.48 3.79
CA ALA A 486 -16.98 -8.20 4.37
C ALA A 486 -16.55 -9.58 4.89
N PRO A 487 -16.88 -9.97 6.14
CA PRO A 487 -16.65 -11.33 6.63
C PRO A 487 -17.36 -12.34 5.72
N SER A 488 -16.69 -13.47 5.45
CA SER A 488 -17.33 -14.51 4.65
C SER A 488 -18.55 -15.08 5.39
N LYS A 489 -19.65 -15.39 4.67
CA LYS A 489 -20.84 -16.03 5.27
C LYS A 489 -20.53 -17.32 6.03
N LYS A 490 -19.37 -17.95 5.82
CA LYS A 490 -18.92 -19.14 6.56
C LYS A 490 -18.28 -18.81 7.91
N GLU A 491 -17.71 -17.61 8.09
CA GLU A 491 -17.15 -17.16 9.37
C GLU A 491 -18.22 -16.67 10.36
N LEU A 492 -19.45 -16.39 9.87
CA LEU A 492 -20.61 -16.04 10.70
C LEU A 492 -21.37 -17.27 11.23
N ILE A 493 -20.99 -18.48 10.85
CA ILE A 493 -21.67 -19.76 11.22
C ILE A 493 -20.73 -20.67 12.03
N SER A 494 -19.49 -20.29 12.20
CA SER A 494 -18.52 -20.94 13.12
C SER A 494 -18.35 -20.11 14.38
#